data_3e0a24b3faaad62dc1ec36e7d266fe6e
#
_entry.id   3e0a24b3faaad62dc1ec36e7d266fe6e
#
_cell.length_a   1.000
_cell.length_b   1.000
_cell.length_c   1.000
_cell.angle_alpha   90.00
_cell.angle_beta   90.00
_cell.angle_gamma   90.00
#
_symmetry.space_group_name_H-M   'P 1'
#
loop_
_entity.id
_entity.type
_entity.pdbx_description
1 polymer ?
#
loop_
_entity_poly.entity_id
_entity_poly.type
_entity_poly.pdbx_seq_one_letter_code
_entity_poly.pdbx_strand_id
1 'polypeptide(L)'
;MKAKGHVFKYGDNVDTDVIIPARYLNSFDAQELASHALADIDPDFVNKVQPGDLIVANKNFGCGSSREHAPLCLKTAGVSCVIAETFARIFYRNAINIGLPIIECPEAAKGIEAGDEVEVDFDSGMIYDKTKGTSYQGQAFPEFMQKIIKAEGLINYINQKN
;
A
#
# COMPACT_ATOMS: atom_id res chain seq x y z
N MET A 1 -14.57 -7.48 1.42
CA MET A 1 -13.15 -7.35 1.80
C MET A 1 -12.87 -5.91 2.22
N LYS A 2 -12.30 -5.72 3.40
CA LYS A 2 -12.11 -4.38 3.98
C LYS A 2 -10.73 -4.26 4.61
N ALA A 3 -10.22 -3.02 4.67
CA ALA A 3 -9.03 -2.67 5.42
C ALA A 3 -9.38 -1.56 6.42
N LYS A 4 -8.73 -1.55 7.58
CA LYS A 4 -8.95 -0.54 8.60
C LYS A 4 -7.68 -0.35 9.42
N GLY A 5 -7.29 0.90 9.64
CA GLY A 5 -6.12 1.22 10.44
C GLY A 5 -5.88 2.73 10.49
N HIS A 6 -4.73 3.10 11.04
CA HIS A 6 -4.30 4.49 11.08
C HIS A 6 -3.39 4.81 9.90
N VAL A 7 -3.31 6.09 9.55
CA VAL A 7 -2.66 6.56 8.33
C VAL A 7 -1.26 7.09 8.60
N PHE A 8 -0.32 6.64 7.77
CA PHE A 8 0.99 7.28 7.57
C PHE A 8 0.91 8.07 6.27
N LYS A 9 1.19 9.35 6.29
CA LYS A 9 1.04 10.20 5.12
C LYS A 9 2.37 10.71 4.58
N TYR A 10 2.54 10.60 3.26
CA TYR A 10 3.74 11.04 2.55
C TYR A 10 3.34 11.90 1.34
N GLY A 11 4.33 12.51 0.68
CA GLY A 11 4.10 13.46 -0.40
C GLY A 11 4.13 12.86 -1.80
N ASP A 12 4.58 13.67 -2.77
CA ASP A 12 4.74 13.27 -4.17
C ASP A 12 6.01 12.44 -4.37
N ASN A 13 6.00 11.62 -5.43
CA ASN A 13 7.18 10.92 -5.94
C ASN A 13 7.89 10.08 -4.89
N VAL A 14 7.12 9.34 -4.08
CA VAL A 14 7.69 8.34 -3.17
C VAL A 14 8.14 7.18 -4.04
N ASP A 15 9.42 7.20 -4.43
CA ASP A 15 9.95 6.23 -5.36
C ASP A 15 10.35 4.91 -4.68
N THR A 16 10.65 3.89 -5.47
CA THR A 16 10.96 2.56 -4.94
C THR A 16 12.22 2.55 -4.08
N ASP A 17 13.19 3.42 -4.37
CA ASP A 17 14.41 3.54 -3.56
C ASP A 17 14.14 4.22 -2.21
N VAL A 18 13.11 5.07 -2.14
CA VAL A 18 12.64 5.65 -0.87
C VAL A 18 11.86 4.61 -0.06
N ILE A 19 11.04 3.79 -0.73
CA ILE A 19 10.25 2.74 -0.05
C ILE A 19 11.17 1.69 0.55
N ILE A 20 12.15 1.21 -0.23
CA ILE A 20 13.18 0.30 0.25
C ILE A 20 14.52 0.66 -0.38
N PRO A 21 15.44 1.26 0.38
CA PRO A 21 16.73 1.68 -0.16
C PRO A 21 17.54 0.51 -0.73
N ALA A 22 18.26 0.79 -1.83
CA ALA A 22 19.01 -0.22 -2.56
C ALA A 22 20.03 -0.98 -1.69
N ARG A 23 20.57 -0.32 -0.65
CA ARG A 23 21.55 -0.96 0.25
C ARG A 23 20.97 -2.13 1.05
N TYR A 24 19.65 -2.27 1.10
CA TYR A 24 18.98 -3.37 1.81
C TYR A 24 18.49 -4.48 0.88
N LEU A 25 18.76 -4.38 -0.43
CA LEU A 25 18.22 -5.33 -1.41
C LEU A 25 19.05 -6.61 -1.57
N ASN A 26 20.17 -6.75 -0.86
CA ASN A 26 20.96 -7.99 -0.87
C ASN A 26 20.32 -9.12 -0.08
N SER A 27 19.22 -8.87 0.62
CA SER A 27 18.46 -9.91 1.31
C SER A 27 17.21 -10.26 0.52
N PHE A 28 16.83 -11.54 0.52
CA PHE A 28 15.56 -12.01 0.00
C PHE A 28 14.55 -12.30 1.12
N ASP A 29 14.92 -12.03 2.37
CA ASP A 29 14.03 -12.21 3.52
C ASP A 29 13.06 -11.03 3.61
N ALA A 30 11.77 -11.31 3.42
CA ALA A 30 10.72 -10.29 3.47
C ALA A 30 10.67 -9.56 4.82
N GLN A 31 10.92 -10.26 5.92
CA GLN A 31 10.92 -9.64 7.26
C GLN A 31 12.09 -8.68 7.42
N GLU A 32 13.25 -9.02 6.90
CA GLU A 32 14.40 -8.12 6.93
C GLU A 32 14.15 -6.88 6.07
N LEU A 33 13.60 -7.06 4.86
CA LEU A 33 13.22 -5.94 4.02
C LEU A 33 12.22 -5.02 4.72
N ALA A 34 11.19 -5.61 5.33
CA ALA A 34 10.15 -4.85 6.04
C ALA A 34 10.73 -4.03 7.19
N SER A 35 11.78 -4.53 7.86
CA SER A 35 12.40 -3.80 8.97
C SER A 35 13.11 -2.52 8.53
N HIS A 36 13.32 -2.32 7.23
CA HIS A 36 13.95 -1.13 6.66
C HIS A 36 13.02 -0.29 5.80
N ALA A 37 11.72 -0.61 5.79
CA ALA A 37 10.73 0.12 4.99
C ALA A 37 10.75 1.60 5.35
N LEU A 38 10.83 2.47 4.34
CA LEU A 38 10.80 3.94 4.48
C LEU A 38 11.90 4.51 5.37
N ALA A 39 13.00 3.78 5.57
CA ALA A 39 14.05 4.14 6.53
C ALA A 39 14.65 5.52 6.30
N ASP A 40 14.74 5.98 5.05
CA ASP A 40 15.39 7.24 4.73
C ASP A 40 14.48 8.46 4.90
N ILE A 41 13.15 8.29 4.82
CA ILE A 41 12.22 9.43 4.96
C ILE A 41 11.42 9.40 6.25
N ASP A 42 11.24 8.23 6.84
CA ASP A 42 10.50 8.08 8.10
C ASP A 42 11.08 6.90 8.89
N PRO A 43 12.22 7.10 9.54
CA PRO A 43 12.90 6.00 10.26
C PRO A 43 12.05 5.41 11.39
N ASP A 44 11.06 6.16 11.90
CA ASP A 44 10.17 5.66 12.95
C ASP A 44 9.01 4.81 12.43
N PHE A 45 8.79 4.78 11.11
CA PHE A 45 7.66 4.04 10.52
C PHE A 45 7.63 2.60 11.00
N VAL A 46 8.76 1.89 10.92
CA VAL A 46 8.84 0.47 11.26
C VAL A 46 8.58 0.20 12.74
N ASN A 47 8.77 1.21 13.60
CA ASN A 47 8.51 1.11 15.04
C ASN A 47 7.06 1.44 15.40
N LYS A 48 6.35 2.18 14.55
CA LYS A 48 4.99 2.67 14.83
C LYS A 48 3.92 1.92 14.08
N VAL A 49 4.25 1.33 12.91
CA VAL A 49 3.27 0.66 12.07
C VAL A 49 2.67 -0.55 12.78
N GLN A 50 1.35 -0.66 12.72
CA GLN A 50 0.61 -1.81 13.23
C GLN A 50 -0.05 -2.54 12.08
N PRO A 51 -0.25 -3.87 12.18
CA PRO A 51 -0.97 -4.60 11.14
C PRO A 51 -2.33 -3.96 10.86
N GLY A 52 -2.60 -3.71 9.60
CA GLY A 52 -3.83 -3.05 9.17
C GLY A 52 -3.68 -1.56 8.86
N ASP A 53 -2.59 -0.92 9.28
CA ASP A 53 -2.38 0.50 8.99
C ASP A 53 -2.27 0.76 7.49
N LEU A 54 -2.52 2.02 7.10
CA LEU A 54 -2.56 2.44 5.71
C LEU A 54 -1.51 3.50 5.42
N ILE A 55 -1.09 3.57 4.16
CA ILE A 55 -0.29 4.68 3.65
C ILE A 55 -1.17 5.53 2.74
N VAL A 56 -1.11 6.85 2.91
CA VAL A 56 -1.74 7.83 2.03
C VAL A 56 -0.64 8.73 1.47
N ALA A 57 -0.62 8.89 0.15
CA ALA A 57 0.39 9.70 -0.51
C ALA A 57 -0.22 10.48 -1.67
N ASN A 58 0.58 11.30 -2.33
CA ASN A 58 0.10 12.15 -3.40
C ASN A 58 0.39 11.52 -4.77
N LYS A 59 1.11 12.22 -5.66
CA LYS A 59 1.27 11.78 -7.04
C LYS A 59 2.45 10.83 -7.21
N ASN A 60 2.29 9.91 -8.16
CA ASN A 60 3.38 9.09 -8.68
C ASN A 60 4.04 8.21 -7.63
N PHE A 61 3.23 7.60 -6.76
CA PHE A 61 3.74 6.68 -5.73
C PHE A 61 4.32 5.43 -6.38
N GLY A 62 5.51 5.04 -5.92
CA GLY A 62 6.19 3.85 -6.44
C GLY A 62 6.98 4.08 -7.73
N CYS A 63 7.25 5.33 -8.09
CA CYS A 63 8.05 5.65 -9.27
C CYS A 63 9.50 5.14 -9.13
N GLY A 64 10.27 5.22 -10.21
CA GLY A 64 11.65 4.76 -10.22
C GLY A 64 11.79 3.35 -10.73
N SER A 65 12.75 2.60 -10.18
CA SER A 65 13.07 1.25 -10.65
C SER A 65 11.94 0.24 -10.37
N SER A 66 11.76 -0.70 -11.29
CA SER A 66 10.81 -1.79 -11.12
C SER A 66 11.33 -2.79 -10.08
N ARG A 67 10.84 -2.68 -8.85
CA ARG A 67 11.26 -3.57 -7.75
C ARG A 67 10.04 -4.17 -7.07
N GLU A 68 9.92 -5.48 -7.14
CA GLU A 68 8.89 -6.21 -6.40
C GLU A 68 9.11 -6.09 -4.88
N HIS A 69 10.33 -5.83 -4.47
CA HIS A 69 10.68 -5.62 -3.05
C HIS A 69 9.94 -4.47 -2.41
N ALA A 70 9.63 -3.40 -3.19
CA ALA A 70 8.97 -2.23 -2.64
C ALA A 70 7.57 -2.54 -2.11
N PRO A 71 6.61 -3.05 -2.91
CA PRO A 71 5.31 -3.41 -2.37
C PRO A 71 5.40 -4.57 -1.36
N LEU A 72 6.33 -5.50 -1.54
CA LEU A 72 6.51 -6.62 -0.62
C LEU A 72 6.90 -6.15 0.78
N CYS A 73 7.84 -5.22 0.89
CA CYS A 73 8.27 -4.73 2.20
C CYS A 73 7.14 -3.99 2.93
N LEU A 74 6.32 -3.22 2.21
CA LEU A 74 5.17 -2.53 2.81
C LEU A 74 4.13 -3.53 3.30
N LYS A 75 3.79 -4.51 2.49
CA LYS A 75 2.83 -5.55 2.88
C LYS A 75 3.32 -6.32 4.10
N THR A 76 4.56 -6.73 4.10
CA THR A 76 5.15 -7.50 5.20
C THR A 76 5.24 -6.67 6.48
N ALA A 77 5.47 -5.36 6.36
CA ALA A 77 5.48 -4.44 7.51
C ALA A 77 4.10 -4.28 8.17
N GLY A 78 3.03 -4.69 7.50
CA GLY A 78 1.68 -4.62 8.04
C GLY A 78 0.74 -3.66 7.32
N VAL A 79 1.20 -3.00 6.27
CA VAL A 79 0.36 -2.06 5.49
C VAL A 79 -0.76 -2.85 4.80
N SER A 80 -2.00 -2.46 5.07
CA SER A 80 -3.19 -3.13 4.52
C SER A 80 -3.66 -2.53 3.20
N CYS A 81 -3.31 -1.28 2.93
CA CYS A 81 -3.72 -0.58 1.72
C CYS A 81 -2.87 0.68 1.53
N VAL A 82 -2.57 1.02 0.28
CA VAL A 82 -1.97 2.30 -0.08
C VAL A 82 -2.99 3.09 -0.89
N ILE A 83 -3.26 4.32 -0.47
CA ILE A 83 -4.14 5.26 -1.16
C ILE A 83 -3.26 6.40 -1.69
N ALA A 84 -3.35 6.71 -2.97
CA ALA A 84 -2.57 7.80 -3.56
C ALA A 84 -3.38 8.53 -4.63
N GLU A 85 -2.95 9.75 -5.00
CA GLU A 85 -3.55 10.42 -6.14
C GLU A 85 -3.32 9.63 -7.42
N THR A 86 -2.07 9.21 -7.63
CA THR A 86 -1.69 8.34 -8.76
C THR A 86 -0.56 7.40 -8.34
N PHE A 87 -0.44 6.29 -9.05
CA PHE A 87 0.65 5.31 -8.88
C PHE A 87 1.44 5.19 -10.18
N ALA A 88 2.74 4.93 -10.05
CA ALA A 88 3.52 4.47 -11.19
C ALA A 88 2.99 3.12 -11.66
N ARG A 89 2.89 2.93 -12.98
CA ARG A 89 2.24 1.76 -13.58
C ARG A 89 2.85 0.44 -13.11
N ILE A 90 4.17 0.38 -13.08
CA ILE A 90 4.88 -0.86 -12.70
C ILE A 90 4.65 -1.18 -11.23
N PHE A 91 4.69 -0.17 -10.36
CA PHE A 91 4.40 -0.37 -8.94
C PHE A 91 2.96 -0.87 -8.75
N TYR A 92 2.00 -0.28 -9.45
CA TYR A 92 0.60 -0.70 -9.39
C TYR A 92 0.47 -2.20 -9.70
N ARG A 93 1.08 -2.64 -10.79
CA ARG A 93 1.05 -4.04 -11.22
C ARG A 93 1.72 -4.95 -10.20
N ASN A 94 2.90 -4.58 -9.72
CA ASN A 94 3.64 -5.39 -8.74
C ASN A 94 2.88 -5.50 -7.42
N ALA A 95 2.26 -4.42 -6.97
CA ALA A 95 1.47 -4.42 -5.73
C ALA A 95 0.30 -5.41 -5.82
N ILE A 96 -0.47 -5.37 -6.90
CA ILE A 96 -1.57 -6.30 -7.10
C ILE A 96 -1.06 -7.75 -7.15
N ASN A 97 0.03 -7.99 -7.87
CA ASN A 97 0.58 -9.34 -8.02
C ASN A 97 1.04 -9.95 -6.70
N ILE A 98 1.47 -9.17 -5.75
CA ILE A 98 1.89 -9.68 -4.42
C ILE A 98 0.77 -9.58 -3.39
N GLY A 99 -0.40 -9.06 -3.76
CA GLY A 99 -1.55 -8.98 -2.88
C GLY A 99 -1.58 -7.76 -1.96
N LEU A 100 -0.90 -6.68 -2.32
CA LEU A 100 -1.01 -5.40 -1.61
C LEU A 100 -2.11 -4.56 -2.25
N PRO A 101 -3.24 -4.30 -1.55
CA PRO A 101 -4.30 -3.46 -2.09
C PRO A 101 -3.84 -2.01 -2.27
N ILE A 102 -4.19 -1.42 -3.43
CA ILE A 102 -3.89 -0.02 -3.73
C ILE A 102 -5.08 0.63 -4.41
N ILE A 103 -5.36 1.90 -4.09
CA ILE A 103 -6.47 2.66 -4.65
C ILE A 103 -5.99 4.05 -5.05
N GLU A 104 -6.33 4.46 -6.28
CA GLU A 104 -6.15 5.83 -6.72
C GLU A 104 -7.40 6.63 -6.37
N CYS A 105 -7.22 7.67 -5.56
CA CYS A 105 -8.31 8.57 -5.18
C CYS A 105 -7.73 9.94 -4.80
N PRO A 106 -7.68 10.90 -5.75
CA PRO A 106 -7.09 12.21 -5.46
C PRO A 106 -7.76 12.94 -4.30
N GLU A 107 -9.08 12.86 -4.17
CA GLU A 107 -9.81 13.52 -3.10
C GLU A 107 -9.42 12.97 -1.73
N ALA A 108 -9.33 11.65 -1.62
CA ALA A 108 -8.91 11.00 -0.37
C ALA A 108 -7.46 11.33 -0.04
N ALA A 109 -6.59 11.31 -1.04
CA ALA A 109 -5.17 11.63 -0.85
C ALA A 109 -4.97 13.04 -0.29
N LYS A 110 -5.81 13.98 -0.69
CA LYS A 110 -5.74 15.37 -0.21
C LYS A 110 -6.40 15.57 1.14
N GLY A 111 -7.51 14.88 1.39
CA GLY A 111 -8.34 15.12 2.57
C GLY A 111 -7.95 14.32 3.81
N ILE A 112 -7.35 13.15 3.64
CA ILE A 112 -6.93 12.31 4.77
C ILE A 112 -5.60 12.83 5.31
N GLU A 113 -5.51 12.89 6.64
CA GLU A 113 -4.29 13.35 7.32
C GLU A 113 -3.59 12.22 8.07
N ALA A 114 -2.31 12.43 8.37
CA ALA A 114 -1.53 11.49 9.15
C ALA A 114 -2.19 11.25 10.51
N GLY A 115 -2.28 9.98 10.91
CA GLY A 115 -2.90 9.60 12.16
C GLY A 115 -4.41 9.37 12.11
N ASP A 116 -5.08 9.76 11.02
CA ASP A 116 -6.51 9.50 10.86
C ASP A 116 -6.80 8.00 10.87
N GLU A 117 -7.94 7.61 11.43
CA GLU A 117 -8.44 6.25 11.33
C GLU A 117 -9.27 6.12 10.06
N VAL A 118 -8.88 5.22 9.17
CA VAL A 118 -9.50 5.06 7.85
C VAL A 118 -9.92 3.61 7.65
N GLU A 119 -11.09 3.43 7.05
CA GLU A 119 -11.59 2.12 6.62
C GLU A 119 -11.85 2.14 5.12
N VAL A 120 -11.43 1.10 4.42
CA VAL A 120 -11.62 0.95 2.98
C VAL A 120 -12.46 -0.29 2.72
N ASP A 121 -13.52 -0.13 1.93
CA ASP A 121 -14.33 -1.24 1.42
C ASP A 121 -13.96 -1.49 -0.03
N PHE A 122 -13.25 -2.60 -0.30
CA PHE A 122 -12.77 -2.89 -1.65
C PHE A 122 -13.88 -3.33 -2.60
N ASP A 123 -15.01 -3.81 -2.08
CA ASP A 123 -16.13 -4.23 -2.91
C ASP A 123 -16.82 -3.03 -3.55
N SER A 124 -16.91 -1.91 -2.85
CA SER A 124 -17.55 -0.69 -3.34
C SER A 124 -16.55 0.39 -3.78
N GLY A 125 -15.31 0.29 -3.31
CA GLY A 125 -14.30 1.34 -3.50
C GLY A 125 -14.43 2.51 -2.54
N MET A 126 -15.32 2.43 -1.55
CA MET A 126 -15.54 3.52 -0.60
C MET A 126 -14.42 3.58 0.43
N ILE A 127 -13.99 4.80 0.70
CA ILE A 127 -12.96 5.13 1.70
C ILE A 127 -13.61 6.02 2.76
N TYR A 128 -13.56 5.57 4.01
CA TYR A 128 -14.16 6.30 5.14
C TYR A 128 -13.07 6.81 6.07
N ASP A 129 -12.96 8.14 6.19
CA ASP A 129 -12.10 8.77 7.20
C ASP A 129 -12.95 8.92 8.46
N LYS A 130 -12.78 7.99 9.39
CA LYS A 130 -13.58 7.93 10.60
C LYS A 130 -13.26 9.03 11.59
N THR A 131 -12.03 9.50 11.58
CA THR A 131 -11.59 10.60 12.45
C THR A 131 -12.31 11.89 12.08
N LYS A 132 -12.46 12.17 10.78
CA LYS A 132 -13.11 13.39 10.29
C LYS A 132 -14.58 13.22 9.97
N GLY A 133 -15.07 12.00 9.89
CA GLY A 133 -16.45 11.71 9.48
C GLY A 133 -16.70 11.98 8.00
N THR A 134 -15.67 11.90 7.17
CA THR A 134 -15.76 12.10 5.73
C THR A 134 -15.63 10.80 4.97
N SER A 135 -16.09 10.79 3.72
CA SER A 135 -15.96 9.62 2.86
C SER A 135 -15.60 10.04 1.44
N TYR A 136 -14.97 9.10 0.72
CA TYR A 136 -14.49 9.32 -0.65
C TYR A 136 -14.81 8.09 -1.48
N GLN A 137 -15.10 8.31 -2.78
CA GLN A 137 -15.35 7.22 -3.70
C GLN A 137 -14.11 6.96 -4.53
N GLY A 138 -13.42 5.87 -4.24
CA GLY A 138 -12.37 5.33 -5.09
C GLY A 138 -12.96 4.34 -6.09
N GLN A 139 -12.11 3.73 -6.89
CA GLN A 139 -12.54 2.73 -7.87
C GLN A 139 -12.65 1.36 -7.18
N ALA A 140 -13.80 0.71 -7.33
CA ALA A 140 -13.99 -0.65 -6.83
C ALA A 140 -13.05 -1.62 -7.57
N PHE A 141 -12.54 -2.61 -6.85
CA PHE A 141 -11.70 -3.63 -7.47
C PHE A 141 -12.55 -4.63 -8.26
N PRO A 142 -12.14 -4.98 -9.50
CA PRO A 142 -12.75 -6.11 -10.19
C PRO A 142 -12.64 -7.39 -9.37
N GLU A 143 -13.58 -8.31 -9.56
CA GLU A 143 -13.63 -9.55 -8.77
C GLU A 143 -12.31 -10.34 -8.85
N PHE A 144 -11.70 -10.43 -10.03
CA PHE A 144 -10.45 -11.18 -10.17
C PHE A 144 -9.30 -10.56 -9.36
N MET A 145 -9.24 -9.22 -9.26
CA MET A 145 -8.24 -8.54 -8.44
C MET A 145 -8.45 -8.82 -6.95
N GLN A 146 -9.71 -8.81 -6.51
CA GLN A 146 -10.03 -9.15 -5.12
C GLN A 146 -9.61 -10.58 -4.78
N LYS A 147 -9.79 -11.51 -5.70
CA LYS A 147 -9.36 -12.90 -5.52
C LYS A 147 -7.84 -13.03 -5.40
N ILE A 148 -7.10 -12.29 -6.22
CA ILE A 148 -5.63 -12.27 -6.14
C ILE A 148 -5.18 -11.74 -4.79
N ILE A 149 -5.78 -10.64 -4.33
CA ILE A 149 -5.43 -10.04 -3.04
C ILE A 149 -5.78 -10.95 -1.87
N LYS A 150 -6.95 -11.59 -1.90
CA LYS A 150 -7.36 -12.56 -0.86
C LYS A 150 -6.44 -13.77 -0.80
N ALA A 151 -5.88 -14.20 -1.94
CA ALA A 151 -4.93 -15.30 -2.00
C ALA A 151 -3.51 -14.87 -1.62
N GLU A 152 -3.31 -13.59 -1.34
CA GLU A 152 -2.01 -12.98 -1.02
C GLU A 152 -1.02 -13.03 -2.18
N GLY A 153 -1.53 -12.84 -3.39
CA GLY A 153 -0.71 -12.66 -4.58
C GLY A 153 -1.11 -13.57 -5.73
N LEU A 154 -0.62 -13.24 -6.91
CA LEU A 154 -0.98 -13.93 -8.16
C LEU A 154 -0.54 -15.39 -8.16
N ILE A 155 0.67 -15.70 -7.71
CA ILE A 155 1.19 -17.06 -7.69
C ILE A 155 0.31 -17.95 -6.79
N ASN A 156 -0.02 -17.47 -5.60
CA ASN A 156 -0.89 -18.20 -4.69
C ASN A 156 -2.28 -18.40 -5.27
N TYR A 157 -2.81 -17.38 -5.97
CA TYR A 157 -4.10 -17.47 -6.63
C TYR A 157 -4.12 -18.55 -7.71
N ILE A 158 -3.09 -18.62 -8.53
CA ILE A 158 -2.96 -19.65 -9.56
C ILE A 158 -2.86 -21.04 -8.93
N ASN A 159 -2.07 -21.18 -7.87
CA ASN A 159 -1.90 -22.46 -7.17
C ASN A 159 -3.20 -22.97 -6.54
N GLN A 160 -4.03 -22.06 -6.02
CA GLN A 160 -5.33 -22.43 -5.44
C GLN A 160 -6.33 -22.93 -6.48
N LYS A 161 -6.18 -22.53 -7.73
CA LYS A 161 -7.05 -22.99 -8.81
C LYS A 161 -6.73 -24.41 -9.30
N ASN A 162 -5.53 -24.85 -9.05
CA ASN A 162 -5.06 -26.16 -9.44
C ASN A 162 -5.18 -27.14 -8.26
#